data_195a768324217e74453b833946c3519c
#
_entry.id   195a768324217e74453b833946c3519c
#
_cell.length_a   1.000
_cell.length_b   1.000
_cell.length_c   1.000
_cell.angle_alpha   90.00
_cell.angle_beta   90.00
_cell.angle_gamma   90.00
#
_symmetry.space_group_name_H-M   'P 1'
#
loop_
_entity.id
_entity.type
_entity.pdbx_description
1 polymer ?
#
loop_
_entity_poly.entity_id
_entity_poly.type
_entity_poly.pdbx_seq_one_letter_code
_entity_poly.pdbx_strand_id
1 'polypeptide(L)'
;MIRRAFEEISDIPTRLICFSDDLDGMRKVPENVPNREALSEHLQKPLTSVPDPFEEFPSFGDHNNAMLRRFLDTFGFEYEFYSATEFYKSGQFDAVLRRAVERYDDVMKVMLKSLRDERQQTYSIFLPIHPETGRVLYVPMKQVNAEDYTITFDDESGKEWTLPVTGGNVKLQWKPDFGARWAALDVDFEMYGKDHSTNTPIYDRICEILGGRKPEHFTYELFLDQNGEKISKSKGNGLSIDEWLTYASTESLSYFMYAKPKTAKRMHFDVIPKAVDEYHQQL
;
A
#
# COMPACT_ATOMS: atom_id res chain seq x y z
N MET A 1 9.02 15.14 6.88
CA MET A 1 8.93 16.61 6.88
C MET A 1 7.76 17.09 7.72
N ILE A 2 6.50 16.72 7.46
CA ILE A 2 5.34 17.13 8.28
C ILE A 2 5.52 16.74 9.75
N ARG A 3 5.92 15.50 10.03
CA ARG A 3 6.24 15.04 11.39
C ARG A 3 7.25 15.96 12.08
N ARG A 4 8.40 16.24 11.45
CA ARG A 4 9.44 17.12 12.03
C ARG A 4 8.92 18.53 12.28
N ALA A 5 8.15 19.10 11.36
CA ALA A 5 7.54 20.42 11.56
C ALA A 5 6.51 20.41 12.70
N PHE A 6 5.77 19.31 12.89
CA PHE A 6 4.86 19.18 14.02
C PHE A 6 5.59 19.06 15.36
N GLU A 7 6.70 18.32 15.40
CA GLU A 7 7.55 18.17 16.60
C GLU A 7 8.20 19.49 17.04
N GLU A 8 8.38 20.47 16.14
CA GLU A 8 8.88 21.81 16.49
C GLU A 8 7.82 22.70 17.19
N ILE A 9 6.55 22.41 17.00
CA ILE A 9 5.44 23.24 17.52
C ILE A 9 4.58 22.50 18.56
N SER A 10 4.90 21.25 18.89
CA SER A 10 4.13 20.40 19.79
C SER A 10 5.01 19.39 20.52
N ASP A 11 4.74 19.20 21.80
CA ASP A 11 5.38 18.16 22.63
C ASP A 11 4.69 16.78 22.52
N ILE A 12 3.68 16.65 21.65
CA ILE A 12 2.98 15.38 21.43
C ILE A 12 3.91 14.43 20.70
N PRO A 13 4.20 13.23 21.25
CA PRO A 13 5.05 12.26 20.60
C PRO A 13 4.42 11.78 19.27
N THR A 14 5.25 11.62 18.25
CA THR A 14 4.81 11.21 16.93
C THR A 14 5.46 9.90 16.52
N ARG A 15 4.75 9.12 15.70
CA ARG A 15 5.24 7.91 15.04
C ARG A 15 5.11 8.08 13.53
N LEU A 16 6.12 7.68 12.78
CA LEU A 16 6.03 7.54 11.32
C LEU A 16 5.92 6.06 10.98
N ILE A 17 4.81 5.67 10.40
CA ILE A 17 4.57 4.29 10.01
C ILE A 17 4.81 4.15 8.51
N CYS A 18 5.61 3.15 8.14
CA CYS A 18 5.80 2.70 6.77
C CYS A 18 5.23 1.30 6.64
N PHE A 19 4.13 1.16 5.93
CA PHE A 19 3.45 -0.12 5.73
C PHE A 19 3.70 -0.62 4.30
N SER A 20 4.28 -1.81 4.18
CA SER A 20 4.56 -2.45 2.89
C SER A 20 3.43 -3.39 2.48
N ASP A 21 2.98 -3.29 1.21
CA ASP A 21 1.97 -4.16 0.61
C ASP A 21 2.51 -5.50 0.12
N ASP A 22 3.48 -6.07 0.81
CA ASP A 22 4.22 -7.28 0.41
C ASP A 22 3.37 -8.58 0.41
N LEU A 23 2.17 -8.53 1.01
CA LEU A 23 1.16 -9.60 0.93
C LEU A 23 0.33 -9.53 -0.37
N ASP A 24 0.49 -8.50 -1.18
CA ASP A 24 -0.23 -8.40 -2.45
C ASP A 24 0.19 -9.52 -3.41
N GLY A 25 -0.80 -10.14 -4.06
CA GLY A 25 -0.56 -11.12 -5.10
C GLY A 25 0.08 -10.48 -6.35
N MET A 26 1.14 -11.06 -6.86
CA MET A 26 1.79 -10.61 -8.09
C MET A 26 0.85 -10.77 -9.29
N ARG A 27 0.20 -9.69 -9.75
CA ARG A 27 -0.81 -9.74 -10.83
C ARG A 27 -0.20 -9.88 -12.22
N LYS A 28 0.98 -9.37 -12.41
CA LYS A 28 1.76 -9.46 -13.66
C LYS A 28 3.25 -9.44 -13.32
N VAL A 29 4.05 -10.04 -14.17
CA VAL A 29 5.50 -9.95 -14.07
C VAL A 29 5.94 -8.55 -14.52
N PRO A 30 6.70 -7.79 -13.70
CA PRO A 30 7.24 -6.49 -14.11
C PRO A 30 8.12 -6.60 -15.36
N GLU A 31 8.17 -5.55 -16.18
CA GLU A 31 8.95 -5.56 -17.42
C GLU A 31 10.45 -5.34 -17.21
N ASN A 32 10.80 -4.70 -16.11
CA ASN A 32 12.15 -4.25 -15.77
C ASN A 32 12.87 -5.15 -14.74
N VAL A 33 12.51 -6.43 -14.67
CA VAL A 33 13.17 -7.40 -13.79
C VAL A 33 13.82 -8.53 -14.60
N PRO A 34 14.94 -9.13 -14.12
CA PRO A 34 15.49 -10.33 -14.71
C PRO A 34 14.60 -11.56 -14.43
N ASN A 35 14.95 -12.70 -15.03
CA ASN A 35 14.32 -14.02 -14.77
C ASN A 35 12.77 -14.03 -14.91
N ARG A 36 12.21 -13.22 -15.82
CA ARG A 36 10.77 -13.01 -15.97
C ARG A 36 9.98 -14.27 -16.25
N GLU A 37 10.57 -15.23 -16.96
CA GLU A 37 9.90 -16.47 -17.34
C GLU A 37 9.61 -17.32 -16.10
N ALA A 38 10.60 -17.46 -15.21
CA ALA A 38 10.44 -18.16 -13.92
C ALA A 38 9.40 -17.48 -13.02
N LEU A 39 9.32 -16.15 -13.03
CA LEU A 39 8.33 -15.41 -12.25
C LEU A 39 6.89 -15.66 -12.70
N SER A 40 6.65 -16.02 -13.94
CA SER A 40 5.30 -16.27 -14.47
C SER A 40 4.59 -17.44 -13.77
N GLU A 41 5.33 -18.39 -13.23
CA GLU A 41 4.80 -19.52 -12.45
C GLU A 41 4.30 -19.10 -11.05
N HIS A 42 4.67 -17.90 -10.61
CA HIS A 42 4.32 -17.35 -9.30
C HIS A 42 3.23 -16.28 -9.34
N LEU A 43 2.53 -16.13 -10.47
CA LEU A 43 1.42 -15.19 -10.58
C LEU A 43 0.36 -15.45 -9.50
N GLN A 44 -0.18 -14.35 -8.95
CA GLN A 44 -1.15 -14.31 -7.86
C GLN A 44 -0.62 -14.75 -6.48
N LYS A 45 0.63 -15.22 -6.35
CA LYS A 45 1.20 -15.45 -5.02
C LYS A 45 1.60 -14.13 -4.37
N PRO A 46 1.50 -14.02 -3.02
CA PRO A 46 2.05 -12.90 -2.27
C PRO A 46 3.50 -12.61 -2.67
N LEU A 47 3.90 -11.36 -2.73
CA LEU A 47 5.27 -10.98 -3.12
C LEU A 47 6.33 -11.65 -2.22
N THR A 48 6.01 -11.89 -0.96
CA THR A 48 6.87 -12.65 -0.01
C THR A 48 6.94 -14.15 -0.30
N SER A 49 6.13 -14.66 -1.22
CA SER A 49 6.16 -16.05 -1.70
C SER A 49 6.63 -16.17 -3.15
N VAL A 50 7.09 -15.07 -3.74
CA VAL A 50 7.67 -15.00 -5.09
C VAL A 50 9.18 -14.95 -4.94
N PRO A 51 9.97 -15.82 -5.62
CA PRO A 51 11.43 -15.74 -5.61
C PRO A 51 11.93 -14.36 -6.02
N ASP A 52 13.02 -13.89 -5.41
CA ASP A 52 13.63 -12.62 -5.81
C ASP A 52 14.24 -12.76 -7.22
N PRO A 53 13.78 -11.97 -8.22
CA PRO A 53 14.36 -12.05 -9.56
C PRO A 53 15.82 -11.61 -9.64
N PHE A 54 16.31 -10.87 -8.64
CA PHE A 54 17.69 -10.40 -8.56
C PHE A 54 18.61 -11.34 -7.76
N GLU A 55 18.04 -12.36 -7.12
CA GLU A 55 18.77 -13.36 -6.32
C GLU A 55 19.54 -12.77 -5.12
N GLU A 56 19.14 -11.60 -4.63
CA GLU A 56 19.77 -10.90 -3.51
C GLU A 56 19.07 -11.17 -2.17
N PHE A 57 17.77 -11.47 -2.20
CA PHE A 57 16.92 -11.66 -1.02
C PHE A 57 16.11 -12.97 -1.12
N PRO A 58 15.54 -13.46 0.01
CA PRO A 58 14.75 -14.69 0.01
C PRO A 58 13.50 -14.62 -0.88
N SER A 59 12.91 -13.42 -1.03
CA SER A 59 11.73 -13.20 -1.85
C SER A 59 11.74 -11.83 -2.53
N PHE A 60 10.89 -11.68 -3.54
CA PHE A 60 10.68 -10.39 -4.20
C PHE A 60 10.02 -9.36 -3.27
N GLY A 61 9.23 -9.82 -2.29
CA GLY A 61 8.72 -8.99 -1.20
C GLY A 61 9.84 -8.44 -0.33
N ASP A 62 10.78 -9.29 0.09
CA ASP A 62 11.94 -8.89 0.90
C ASP A 62 12.86 -7.93 0.15
N HIS A 63 13.08 -8.16 -1.16
CA HIS A 63 13.83 -7.24 -2.01
C HIS A 63 13.20 -5.84 -2.00
N ASN A 64 11.90 -5.75 -2.30
CA ASN A 64 11.19 -4.46 -2.33
C ASN A 64 11.20 -3.79 -0.95
N ASN A 65 11.03 -4.55 0.12
CA ASN A 65 11.10 -4.05 1.49
C ASN A 65 12.48 -3.49 1.83
N ALA A 66 13.55 -4.17 1.42
CA ALA A 66 14.92 -3.70 1.61
C ALA A 66 15.18 -2.40 0.85
N MET A 67 14.72 -2.28 -0.41
CA MET A 67 14.85 -1.06 -1.19
C MET A 67 14.08 0.11 -0.57
N LEU A 68 12.87 -0.14 -0.06
CA LEU A 68 12.07 0.88 0.62
C LEU A 68 12.74 1.35 1.92
N ARG A 69 13.26 0.44 2.74
CA ARG A 69 14.03 0.79 3.95
C ARG A 69 15.28 1.60 3.60
N ARG A 70 16.07 1.16 2.62
CA ARG A 70 17.24 1.89 2.15
C ARG A 70 16.91 3.32 1.75
N PHE A 71 15.79 3.51 1.03
CA PHE A 71 15.30 4.83 0.68
C PHE A 71 15.01 5.69 1.93
N LEU A 72 14.25 5.17 2.89
CA LEU A 72 13.91 5.90 4.12
C LEU A 72 15.16 6.24 4.94
N ASP A 73 16.10 5.31 5.04
CA ASP A 73 17.37 5.47 5.76
C ASP A 73 18.25 6.53 5.12
N THR A 74 18.30 6.61 3.77
CA THR A 74 19.05 7.62 3.02
C THR A 74 18.60 9.04 3.37
N PHE A 75 17.31 9.23 3.70
CA PHE A 75 16.78 10.53 4.14
C PHE A 75 16.83 10.73 5.65
N GLY A 76 17.36 9.77 6.39
CA GLY A 76 17.45 9.83 7.85
C GLY A 76 16.09 9.89 8.54
N PHE A 77 15.08 9.19 8.00
CA PHE A 77 13.78 9.10 8.66
C PHE A 77 13.82 8.08 9.79
N GLU A 78 13.28 8.47 10.92
CA GLU A 78 12.92 7.53 11.98
C GLU A 78 11.52 7.01 11.71
N TYR A 79 11.36 5.70 11.55
CA TYR A 79 10.09 5.08 11.16
C TYR A 79 9.93 3.69 11.77
N GLU A 80 8.68 3.27 11.88
CA GLU A 80 8.31 1.89 12.18
C GLU A 80 7.89 1.22 10.88
N PHE A 81 8.55 0.11 10.54
CA PHE A 81 8.26 -0.62 9.32
C PHE A 81 7.36 -1.81 9.62
N TYR A 82 6.25 -1.90 8.89
CA TYR A 82 5.34 -3.02 8.93
C TYR A 82 5.27 -3.72 7.57
N SER A 83 5.56 -5.02 7.56
CA SER A 83 5.26 -5.93 6.46
C SER A 83 3.80 -6.34 6.58
N ALA A 84 3.01 -6.22 5.52
CA ALA A 84 1.63 -6.71 5.52
C ALA A 84 1.60 -8.22 5.80
N THR A 85 2.51 -8.99 5.22
CA THR A 85 2.62 -10.44 5.45
C THR A 85 2.78 -10.76 6.94
N GLU A 86 3.72 -10.10 7.60
CA GLU A 86 3.96 -10.30 9.04
C GLU A 86 2.79 -9.78 9.88
N PHE A 87 2.22 -8.64 9.51
CA PHE A 87 1.12 -8.03 10.23
C PHE A 87 -0.14 -8.93 10.24
N TYR A 88 -0.45 -9.55 9.11
CA TYR A 88 -1.54 -10.52 9.00
C TYR A 88 -1.25 -11.87 9.69
N LYS A 89 0.01 -12.36 9.62
CA LYS A 89 0.40 -13.65 10.20
C LYS A 89 0.60 -13.62 11.71
N SER A 90 1.13 -12.52 12.24
CA SER A 90 1.46 -12.40 13.67
C SER A 90 0.25 -12.20 14.59
N GLY A 91 -0.93 -11.98 14.03
CA GLY A 91 -2.15 -11.69 14.78
C GLY A 91 -2.35 -10.21 15.13
N GLN A 92 -1.44 -9.32 14.74
CA GLN A 92 -1.60 -7.88 14.98
C GLN A 92 -2.84 -7.30 14.28
N PHE A 93 -3.31 -7.95 13.22
CA PHE A 93 -4.49 -7.54 12.46
C PHE A 93 -5.76 -8.31 12.86
N ASP A 94 -5.67 -9.31 13.73
CA ASP A 94 -6.75 -10.23 14.04
C ASP A 94 -8.01 -9.52 14.57
N ALA A 95 -7.86 -8.55 15.47
CA ALA A 95 -9.00 -7.83 16.04
C ALA A 95 -9.83 -7.12 14.95
N VAL A 96 -9.16 -6.48 14.00
CA VAL A 96 -9.80 -5.76 12.89
C VAL A 96 -10.38 -6.75 11.87
N LEU A 97 -9.72 -7.88 11.59
CA LEU A 97 -10.24 -8.92 10.71
C LEU A 97 -11.52 -9.57 11.27
N ARG A 98 -11.55 -9.87 12.57
CA ARG A 98 -12.77 -10.35 13.25
C ARG A 98 -13.88 -9.31 13.16
N ARG A 99 -13.55 -8.04 13.41
CA ARG A 99 -14.50 -6.95 13.25
C ARG A 99 -15.01 -6.83 11.81
N ALA A 100 -14.16 -7.07 10.81
CA ALA A 100 -14.57 -7.09 9.40
C ALA A 100 -15.55 -8.23 9.07
N VAL A 101 -15.45 -9.38 9.74
CA VAL A 101 -16.45 -10.46 9.67
C VAL A 101 -17.76 -10.03 10.30
N GLU A 102 -17.75 -9.51 11.53
CA GLU A 102 -18.94 -9.05 12.26
C GLU A 102 -19.69 -7.94 11.50
N ARG A 103 -18.97 -7.09 10.77
CA ARG A 103 -19.48 -5.94 10.04
C ARG A 103 -19.43 -6.11 8.51
N TYR A 104 -19.34 -7.36 8.06
CA TYR A 104 -19.18 -7.71 6.64
C TYR A 104 -20.17 -6.99 5.74
N ASP A 105 -21.47 -7.07 6.05
CA ASP A 105 -22.53 -6.46 5.26
C ASP A 105 -22.43 -4.93 5.21
N ASP A 106 -21.99 -4.31 6.29
CA ASP A 106 -21.83 -2.85 6.34
C ASP A 106 -20.68 -2.39 5.46
N VAL A 107 -19.54 -3.11 5.51
CA VAL A 107 -18.39 -2.83 4.63
C VAL A 107 -18.74 -3.12 3.17
N MET A 108 -19.44 -4.24 2.90
CA MET A 108 -19.94 -4.57 1.56
C MET A 108 -20.87 -3.48 0.99
N LYS A 109 -21.81 -2.95 1.77
CA LYS A 109 -22.68 -1.83 1.35
C LYS A 109 -21.89 -0.60 0.90
N VAL A 110 -20.79 -0.29 1.58
CA VAL A 110 -19.90 0.82 1.19
C VAL A 110 -19.20 0.51 -0.12
N MET A 111 -18.64 -0.70 -0.22
CA MET A 111 -17.85 -1.12 -1.38
C MET A 111 -18.69 -1.23 -2.65
N LEU A 112 -19.85 -1.89 -2.58
CA LEU A 112 -20.71 -2.16 -3.75
C LEU A 112 -21.14 -0.87 -4.46
N LYS A 113 -21.40 0.22 -3.72
CA LYS A 113 -21.71 1.53 -4.30
C LYS A 113 -20.61 2.09 -5.20
N SER A 114 -19.38 1.67 -5.01
CA SER A 114 -18.20 2.13 -5.76
C SER A 114 -17.83 1.23 -6.93
N LEU A 115 -18.57 0.13 -7.15
CA LEU A 115 -18.26 -0.89 -8.14
C LEU A 115 -19.32 -0.91 -9.25
N ARG A 116 -18.88 -1.29 -10.46
CA ARG A 116 -19.79 -1.56 -11.58
C ARG A 116 -20.59 -2.84 -11.32
N ASP A 117 -21.79 -2.95 -11.89
CA ASP A 117 -22.73 -4.06 -11.65
C ASP A 117 -22.13 -5.45 -11.86
N GLU A 118 -21.35 -5.65 -12.91
CA GLU A 118 -20.66 -6.92 -13.18
C GLU A 118 -19.71 -7.32 -12.04
N ARG A 119 -18.99 -6.33 -11.47
CA ARG A 119 -18.04 -6.57 -10.40
C ARG A 119 -18.73 -6.80 -9.06
N GLN A 120 -19.94 -6.25 -8.85
CA GLN A 120 -20.69 -6.41 -7.60
C GLN A 120 -21.04 -7.88 -7.34
N GLN A 121 -21.33 -8.66 -8.38
CA GLN A 121 -21.76 -10.06 -8.27
C GLN A 121 -20.66 -11.01 -7.76
N THR A 122 -19.40 -10.67 -8.01
CA THR A 122 -18.24 -11.51 -7.67
C THR A 122 -17.35 -10.90 -6.59
N TYR A 123 -17.74 -9.75 -6.05
CA TYR A 123 -16.92 -9.03 -5.10
C TYR A 123 -17.03 -9.61 -3.69
N SER A 124 -15.90 -9.72 -3.02
CA SER A 124 -15.81 -9.88 -1.56
C SER A 124 -14.74 -8.94 -1.03
N ILE A 125 -14.88 -8.51 0.23
CA ILE A 125 -13.83 -7.75 0.91
C ILE A 125 -12.64 -8.63 1.28
N PHE A 126 -12.86 -9.94 1.44
CA PHE A 126 -11.81 -10.93 1.73
C PHE A 126 -11.26 -11.54 0.44
N LEU A 127 -9.96 -11.68 0.39
CA LEU A 127 -9.19 -12.41 -0.62
C LEU A 127 -8.52 -13.59 0.08
N PRO A 128 -9.07 -14.81 -0.06
CA PRO A 128 -8.45 -15.99 0.52
C PRO A 128 -7.08 -16.27 -0.09
N ILE A 129 -6.16 -16.76 0.73
CA ILE A 129 -4.90 -17.33 0.26
C ILE A 129 -5.10 -18.84 0.17
N HIS A 130 -5.04 -19.37 -1.04
CA HIS A 130 -5.34 -20.78 -1.31
C HIS A 130 -4.39 -21.71 -0.55
N PRO A 131 -4.89 -22.63 0.29
CA PRO A 131 -4.05 -23.42 1.20
C PRO A 131 -3.00 -24.30 0.51
N GLU A 132 -3.30 -24.82 -0.68
CA GLU A 132 -2.40 -25.72 -1.42
C GLU A 132 -1.46 -24.98 -2.36
N THR A 133 -1.92 -23.88 -3.01
CA THR A 133 -1.15 -23.18 -4.04
C THR A 133 -0.50 -21.90 -3.54
N GLY A 134 -0.95 -21.36 -2.40
CA GLY A 134 -0.51 -20.07 -1.87
C GLY A 134 -0.96 -18.87 -2.68
N ARG A 135 -1.84 -19.02 -3.68
CA ARG A 135 -2.33 -17.93 -4.52
C ARG A 135 -3.40 -17.11 -3.81
N VAL A 136 -3.36 -15.80 -3.98
CA VAL A 136 -4.43 -14.88 -3.55
C VAL A 136 -5.60 -14.98 -4.51
N LEU A 137 -6.75 -15.40 -4.03
CA LEU A 137 -7.93 -15.65 -4.85
C LEU A 137 -8.89 -14.46 -4.85
N TYR A 138 -9.49 -14.19 -6.01
CA TYR A 138 -10.49 -13.14 -6.22
C TYR A 138 -11.87 -13.78 -6.48
N VAL A 139 -12.37 -14.50 -5.47
CA VAL A 139 -13.62 -15.28 -5.53
C VAL A 139 -14.68 -14.71 -4.58
N PRO A 140 -15.97 -14.87 -4.87
CA PRO A 140 -17.04 -14.51 -3.94
C PRO A 140 -17.04 -15.44 -2.73
N MET A 141 -17.51 -14.94 -1.59
CA MET A 141 -17.75 -15.76 -0.40
C MET A 141 -19.14 -16.39 -0.50
N LYS A 142 -19.21 -17.70 -0.23
CA LYS A 142 -20.48 -18.42 -0.05
C LYS A 142 -21.07 -18.16 1.32
N GLN A 143 -20.21 -18.08 2.33
CA GLN A 143 -20.57 -17.80 3.71
C GLN A 143 -19.49 -17.00 4.41
N VAL A 144 -19.90 -16.10 5.27
CA VAL A 144 -19.06 -15.39 6.24
C VAL A 144 -19.68 -15.67 7.62
N ASN A 145 -18.94 -16.39 8.47
CA ASN A 145 -19.44 -16.84 9.76
C ASN A 145 -18.83 -16.01 10.90
N ALA A 146 -19.69 -15.26 11.60
CA ALA A 146 -19.27 -14.41 12.71
C ALA A 146 -19.07 -15.17 14.03
N GLU A 147 -19.58 -16.39 14.17
CA GLU A 147 -19.38 -17.21 15.37
C GLU A 147 -17.95 -17.75 15.44
N ASP A 148 -17.44 -18.25 14.30
CA ASP A 148 -16.13 -18.89 14.18
C ASP A 148 -15.08 -18.01 13.53
N TYR A 149 -15.47 -16.82 13.05
CA TYR A 149 -14.61 -15.92 12.26
C TYR A 149 -14.01 -16.60 11.02
N THR A 150 -14.84 -17.34 10.28
CA THR A 150 -14.45 -18.08 9.09
C THR A 150 -15.14 -17.56 7.84
N ILE A 151 -14.53 -17.85 6.70
CA ILE A 151 -15.10 -17.64 5.37
C ILE A 151 -15.16 -18.96 4.62
N THR A 152 -16.23 -19.18 3.86
CA THR A 152 -16.38 -20.33 2.95
C THR A 152 -16.48 -19.85 1.52
N PHE A 153 -15.74 -20.48 0.61
CA PHE A 153 -15.69 -20.13 -0.80
C PHE A 153 -15.39 -21.38 -1.66
N ASP A 154 -15.68 -21.30 -2.94
CA ASP A 154 -15.19 -22.28 -3.91
C ASP A 154 -13.94 -21.71 -4.60
N ASP A 155 -12.92 -22.56 -4.77
CA ASP A 155 -11.75 -22.22 -5.57
C ASP A 155 -12.05 -22.28 -7.09
N GLU A 156 -11.03 -21.98 -7.91
CA GLU A 156 -11.15 -21.99 -9.38
C GLU A 156 -11.51 -23.39 -9.96
N SER A 157 -11.28 -24.47 -9.19
CA SER A 157 -11.65 -25.84 -9.57
C SER A 157 -13.08 -26.23 -9.14
N GLY A 158 -13.74 -25.39 -8.33
CA GLY A 158 -15.04 -25.68 -7.71
C GLY A 158 -14.94 -26.47 -6.38
N LYS A 159 -13.74 -26.63 -5.84
CA LYS A 159 -13.56 -27.24 -4.51
C LYS A 159 -13.88 -26.23 -3.42
N GLU A 160 -14.71 -26.63 -2.49
CA GLU A 160 -15.10 -25.80 -1.35
C GLU A 160 -14.02 -25.79 -0.25
N TRP A 161 -13.76 -24.60 0.26
CA TRP A 161 -12.82 -24.34 1.35
C TRP A 161 -13.47 -23.50 2.44
N THR A 162 -13.15 -23.80 3.69
CA THR A 162 -13.48 -22.96 4.84
C THR A 162 -12.22 -22.62 5.59
N LEU A 163 -11.93 -21.32 5.75
CA LEU A 163 -10.71 -20.83 6.37
C LEU A 163 -11.03 -19.79 7.46
N PRO A 164 -10.27 -19.75 8.56
CA PRO A 164 -10.33 -18.63 9.48
C PRO A 164 -9.77 -17.37 8.82
N VAL A 165 -10.35 -16.21 9.13
CA VAL A 165 -9.88 -14.93 8.57
C VAL A 165 -8.56 -14.44 9.17
N THR A 166 -8.09 -15.08 10.24
CA THR A 166 -6.87 -14.78 10.98
C THR A 166 -5.70 -15.66 10.56
N GLY A 167 -4.50 -15.38 11.07
CA GLY A 167 -3.32 -16.23 10.86
C GLY A 167 -2.73 -16.16 9.45
N GLY A 168 -3.06 -15.13 8.67
CA GLY A 168 -2.54 -14.97 7.32
C GLY A 168 -3.23 -15.83 6.26
N ASN A 169 -4.40 -16.41 6.56
CA ASN A 169 -5.17 -17.21 5.60
C ASN A 169 -5.95 -16.36 4.58
N VAL A 170 -6.12 -15.07 4.88
CA VAL A 170 -6.79 -14.11 4.01
C VAL A 170 -6.03 -12.80 4.02
N LYS A 171 -6.29 -11.98 3.00
CA LYS A 171 -6.03 -10.54 3.07
C LYS A 171 -7.30 -9.78 2.69
N LEU A 172 -7.40 -8.53 3.09
CA LEU A 172 -8.48 -7.65 2.62
C LEU A 172 -8.17 -7.12 1.21
N GLN A 173 -9.21 -6.82 0.45
CA GLN A 173 -9.05 -6.02 -0.77
C GLN A 173 -8.49 -4.63 -0.41
N TRP A 174 -7.73 -4.02 -1.32
CA TRP A 174 -6.93 -2.84 -1.01
C TRP A 174 -7.73 -1.65 -0.41
N LYS A 175 -8.98 -1.37 -0.84
CA LYS A 175 -9.79 -0.29 -0.25
C LYS A 175 -10.22 -0.61 1.19
N PRO A 176 -10.81 -1.77 1.49
CA PRO A 176 -11.05 -2.21 2.87
C PRO A 176 -9.79 -2.28 3.71
N ASP A 177 -8.66 -2.71 3.13
CA ASP A 177 -7.38 -2.83 3.81
C ASP A 177 -6.85 -1.47 4.29
N PHE A 178 -6.98 -0.40 3.49
CA PHE A 178 -6.63 0.95 3.94
C PHE A 178 -7.39 1.38 5.21
N GLY A 179 -8.71 1.27 5.19
CA GLY A 179 -9.52 1.59 6.37
C GLY A 179 -9.21 0.70 7.57
N ALA A 180 -8.94 -0.58 7.32
CA ALA A 180 -8.57 -1.55 8.34
C ALA A 180 -7.22 -1.24 8.98
N ARG A 181 -6.20 -0.84 8.20
CA ARG A 181 -4.89 -0.41 8.72
C ARG A 181 -5.01 0.80 9.61
N TRP A 182 -5.77 1.81 9.18
CA TRP A 182 -5.98 3.01 9.98
C TRP A 182 -6.65 2.68 11.32
N ALA A 183 -7.63 1.78 11.31
CA ALA A 183 -8.27 1.32 12.54
C ALA A 183 -7.33 0.50 13.44
N ALA A 184 -6.51 -0.40 12.85
CA ALA A 184 -5.62 -1.28 13.61
C ALA A 184 -4.41 -0.56 14.19
N LEU A 185 -3.89 0.45 13.49
CA LEU A 185 -2.68 1.20 13.86
C LEU A 185 -2.98 2.54 14.54
N ASP A 186 -4.26 2.87 14.72
CA ASP A 186 -4.75 4.12 15.30
C ASP A 186 -4.10 5.34 14.62
N VAL A 187 -4.21 5.40 13.29
CA VAL A 187 -3.57 6.42 12.46
C VAL A 187 -4.29 7.76 12.62
N ASP A 188 -3.57 8.79 13.04
CA ASP A 188 -4.10 10.15 13.21
C ASP A 188 -4.02 10.99 11.94
N PHE A 189 -3.02 10.73 11.09
CA PHE A 189 -2.75 11.54 9.92
C PHE A 189 -2.26 10.68 8.75
N GLU A 190 -2.88 10.85 7.58
CA GLU A 190 -2.52 10.15 6.35
C GLU A 190 -2.26 11.14 5.21
N MET A 191 -1.12 11.00 4.55
CA MET A 191 -0.72 11.82 3.43
C MET A 191 -0.70 10.99 2.14
N TYR A 192 -1.44 11.41 1.12
CA TYR A 192 -1.57 10.66 -0.13
C TYR A 192 -1.62 11.55 -1.37
N GLY A 193 -1.30 10.96 -2.51
CA GLY A 193 -1.42 11.61 -3.81
C GLY A 193 -2.88 11.81 -4.24
N LYS A 194 -3.14 12.81 -5.05
CA LYS A 194 -4.48 13.18 -5.55
C LYS A 194 -5.26 12.02 -6.18
N ASP A 195 -4.59 11.00 -6.67
CA ASP A 195 -5.21 9.81 -7.24
C ASP A 195 -5.99 8.96 -6.22
N HIS A 196 -5.73 9.14 -4.91
CA HIS A 196 -6.51 8.52 -3.84
C HIS A 196 -7.74 9.32 -3.42
N SER A 197 -7.84 10.61 -3.78
CA SER A 197 -8.86 11.54 -3.25
C SER A 197 -10.30 11.06 -3.45
N THR A 198 -10.59 10.38 -4.57
CA THR A 198 -11.93 9.83 -4.85
C THR A 198 -12.27 8.61 -4.00
N ASN A 199 -11.26 7.93 -3.47
CA ASN A 199 -11.42 6.72 -2.67
C ASN A 199 -11.37 6.98 -1.16
N THR A 200 -10.78 8.09 -0.74
CA THR A 200 -10.61 8.43 0.69
C THR A 200 -11.91 8.38 1.50
N PRO A 201 -13.06 8.89 1.02
CA PRO A 201 -14.31 8.77 1.77
C PRO A 201 -14.74 7.31 2.00
N ILE A 202 -14.32 6.39 1.12
CA ILE A 202 -14.57 4.95 1.28
C ILE A 202 -13.69 4.39 2.39
N TYR A 203 -12.40 4.73 2.39
CA TYR A 203 -11.45 4.29 3.43
C TYR A 203 -11.86 4.81 4.80
N ASP A 204 -12.22 6.10 4.91
CA ASP A 204 -12.72 6.73 6.12
C ASP A 204 -13.91 5.97 6.70
N ARG A 205 -14.91 5.72 5.84
CA ARG A 205 -16.11 5.02 6.28
C ARG A 205 -15.84 3.59 6.72
N ILE A 206 -14.92 2.90 6.06
CA ILE A 206 -14.53 1.54 6.46
C ILE A 206 -13.77 1.58 7.78
N CYS A 207 -12.85 2.52 7.98
CA CYS A 207 -12.14 2.71 9.25
C CYS A 207 -13.14 2.87 10.41
N GLU A 208 -14.14 3.74 10.27
CA GLU A 208 -15.19 3.95 11.27
C GLU A 208 -16.04 2.69 11.53
N ILE A 209 -16.44 1.95 10.48
CA ILE A 209 -17.18 0.67 10.61
C ILE A 209 -16.36 -0.35 11.39
N LEU A 210 -15.05 -0.37 11.16
CA LEU A 210 -14.13 -1.30 11.83
C LEU A 210 -13.72 -0.84 13.24
N GLY A 211 -14.27 0.27 13.72
CA GLY A 211 -14.10 0.77 15.09
C GLY A 211 -12.93 1.71 15.29
N GLY A 212 -12.27 2.13 14.21
CA GLY A 212 -11.22 3.15 14.24
C GLY A 212 -11.79 4.57 14.11
N ARG A 213 -10.90 5.53 14.28
CA ARG A 213 -11.13 6.94 13.99
C ARG A 213 -10.46 7.25 12.64
N LYS A 214 -11.20 7.87 11.72
CA LYS A 214 -10.62 8.30 10.44
C LYS A 214 -9.48 9.30 10.68
N PRO A 215 -8.37 9.20 9.93
CA PRO A 215 -7.28 10.16 10.04
C PRO A 215 -7.65 11.55 9.50
N GLU A 216 -6.88 12.56 9.90
CA GLU A 216 -6.79 13.81 9.15
C GLU A 216 -5.98 13.59 7.87
N HIS A 217 -6.35 14.28 6.79
CA HIS A 217 -5.80 14.03 5.47
C HIS A 217 -5.03 15.21 4.89
N PHE A 218 -3.91 14.90 4.25
CA PHE A 218 -3.21 15.85 3.40
C PHE A 218 -3.01 15.28 2.01
N THR A 219 -3.63 15.93 1.01
CA THR A 219 -3.49 15.52 -0.39
C THR A 219 -2.43 16.35 -1.08
N TYR A 220 -1.46 15.68 -1.73
CA TYR A 220 -0.48 16.33 -2.60
C TYR A 220 -0.78 16.05 -4.08
N GLU A 221 -0.33 16.96 -4.94
CA GLU A 221 -0.52 16.85 -6.39
C GLU A 221 0.42 15.82 -7.02
N LEU A 222 0.08 15.43 -8.25
CA LEU A 222 0.83 14.43 -9.00
C LEU A 222 2.19 14.95 -9.45
N PHE A 223 3.15 14.05 -9.58
CA PHE A 223 4.40 14.30 -10.29
C PHE A 223 4.22 13.95 -11.77
N LEU A 224 4.68 14.87 -12.62
CA LEU A 224 4.55 14.79 -14.06
C LEU A 224 5.94 14.65 -14.69
N ASP A 225 6.02 14.00 -15.83
CA ASP A 225 7.24 13.95 -16.63
C ASP A 225 7.50 15.31 -17.37
N GLN A 226 8.54 15.35 -18.18
CA GLN A 226 8.88 16.53 -18.98
C GLN A 226 7.76 16.98 -19.93
N ASN A 227 6.90 16.04 -20.37
CA ASN A 227 5.79 16.31 -21.30
C ASN A 227 4.51 16.73 -20.57
N GLY A 228 4.49 16.67 -19.22
CA GLY A 228 3.32 16.94 -18.40
C GLY A 228 2.41 15.71 -18.24
N GLU A 229 2.88 14.51 -18.59
CA GLU A 229 2.16 13.26 -18.34
C GLU A 229 2.45 12.73 -16.93
N LYS A 230 1.47 12.03 -16.34
CA LYS A 230 1.65 11.40 -15.03
C LYS A 230 2.81 10.40 -15.05
N ILE A 231 3.75 10.54 -14.11
CA ILE A 231 4.83 9.57 -13.89
C ILE A 231 4.20 8.26 -13.40
N SER A 232 4.59 7.16 -14.02
CA SER A 232 4.17 5.83 -13.62
C SER A 232 5.29 4.81 -13.72
N LYS A 233 5.30 3.85 -12.78
CA LYS A 233 6.29 2.76 -12.75
C LYS A 233 6.29 1.94 -14.05
N SER A 234 5.11 1.73 -14.67
CA SER A 234 5.00 0.94 -15.89
C SER A 234 5.54 1.64 -17.13
N LYS A 235 5.56 2.98 -17.16
CA LYS A 235 6.13 3.76 -18.26
C LYS A 235 7.63 4.03 -18.09
N GLY A 236 8.15 3.97 -16.86
CA GLY A 236 9.54 4.32 -16.56
C GLY A 236 9.91 5.75 -16.95
N ASN A 237 8.93 6.67 -16.98
CA ASN A 237 9.07 8.04 -17.48
C ASN A 237 9.39 9.06 -16.38
N GLY A 238 9.78 8.61 -15.19
CA GLY A 238 10.13 9.46 -14.07
C GLY A 238 11.63 9.48 -13.80
N LEU A 239 12.09 10.56 -13.20
CA LEU A 239 13.43 10.65 -12.61
C LEU A 239 13.45 9.79 -11.33
N SER A 240 14.41 8.90 -11.22
CA SER A 240 14.62 8.11 -10.01
C SER A 240 15.29 8.94 -8.92
N ILE A 241 15.17 8.48 -7.67
CA ILE A 241 15.83 9.12 -6.53
C ILE A 241 17.35 8.99 -6.64
N ASP A 242 17.85 7.84 -7.06
CA ASP A 242 19.29 7.60 -7.24
C ASP A 242 19.87 8.52 -8.32
N GLU A 243 19.12 8.76 -9.41
CA GLU A 243 19.52 9.75 -10.41
C GLU A 243 19.57 11.17 -9.83
N TRP A 244 18.58 11.58 -9.03
CA TRP A 244 18.62 12.87 -8.34
C TRP A 244 19.84 12.97 -7.43
N LEU A 245 20.06 11.98 -6.57
CA LEU A 245 21.13 11.97 -5.57
C LEU A 245 22.55 11.86 -6.19
N THR A 246 22.65 11.51 -7.46
CA THR A 246 23.92 11.58 -8.19
C THR A 246 24.40 13.02 -8.39
N TYR A 247 23.47 13.98 -8.44
CA TYR A 247 23.76 15.38 -8.80
C TYR A 247 23.40 16.39 -7.72
N ALA A 248 22.59 16.00 -6.74
CA ALA A 248 22.04 16.90 -5.75
C ALA A 248 21.81 16.22 -4.40
N SER A 249 21.67 17.00 -3.33
CA SER A 249 21.51 16.50 -1.97
C SER A 249 20.09 16.02 -1.64
N THR A 250 19.97 15.23 -0.57
CA THR A 250 18.68 14.81 0.01
C THR A 250 17.83 16.00 0.43
N GLU A 251 18.46 17.08 0.93
CA GLU A 251 17.78 18.30 1.38
C GLU A 251 17.16 19.04 0.20
N SER A 252 17.87 19.15 -0.92
CA SER A 252 17.36 19.80 -2.14
C SER A 252 16.15 19.02 -2.71
N LEU A 253 16.20 17.69 -2.72
CA LEU A 253 15.05 16.87 -3.12
C LEU A 253 13.89 17.03 -2.13
N SER A 254 14.17 16.99 -0.84
CA SER A 254 13.16 17.17 0.20
C SER A 254 12.47 18.54 0.07
N TYR A 255 13.25 19.61 -0.15
CA TYR A 255 12.70 20.94 -0.41
C TYR A 255 11.84 20.96 -1.67
N PHE A 256 12.34 20.42 -2.79
CA PHE A 256 11.58 20.32 -4.04
C PHE A 256 10.27 19.59 -3.86
N MET A 257 10.28 18.44 -3.18
CA MET A 257 9.08 17.63 -2.96
C MET A 257 8.03 18.34 -2.11
N TYR A 258 8.46 19.07 -1.07
CA TYR A 258 7.57 19.70 -0.11
C TYR A 258 7.17 21.14 -0.49
N ALA A 259 8.00 21.90 -1.21
CA ALA A 259 7.65 23.24 -1.65
C ALA A 259 6.40 23.18 -2.56
N LYS A 260 5.33 23.90 -2.20
CA LYS A 260 4.06 23.93 -2.94
C LYS A 260 3.44 22.53 -3.20
N PRO A 261 3.17 21.73 -2.19
CA PRO A 261 2.76 20.33 -2.36
C PRO A 261 1.39 20.17 -3.05
N LYS A 262 0.56 21.22 -3.08
CA LYS A 262 -0.74 21.25 -3.77
C LYS A 262 -0.64 21.69 -5.24
N THR A 263 0.57 21.76 -5.78
CA THR A 263 0.82 22.12 -7.20
C THR A 263 1.52 20.95 -7.88
N ALA A 264 0.98 20.51 -9.01
CA ALA A 264 1.63 19.46 -9.82
C ALA A 264 3.02 19.90 -10.26
N LYS A 265 4.00 19.01 -10.11
CA LYS A 265 5.40 19.30 -10.41
C LYS A 265 5.90 18.41 -11.52
N ARG A 266 6.63 19.00 -12.45
CA ARG A 266 7.39 18.21 -13.42
C ARG A 266 8.68 17.73 -12.76
N MET A 267 8.94 16.43 -12.87
CA MET A 267 10.10 15.78 -12.29
C MET A 267 10.88 15.09 -13.41
N HIS A 268 11.86 15.80 -13.94
CA HIS A 268 12.77 15.36 -14.97
C HIS A 268 14.16 15.97 -14.72
N PHE A 269 15.17 15.50 -15.44
CA PHE A 269 16.56 15.82 -15.18
C PHE A 269 16.86 17.32 -15.09
N ASP A 270 16.33 18.13 -16.01
CA ASP A 270 16.62 19.57 -16.09
C ASP A 270 16.07 20.39 -14.91
N VAL A 271 15.21 19.80 -14.05
CA VAL A 271 14.74 20.51 -12.86
C VAL A 271 15.73 20.45 -11.70
N ILE A 272 16.70 19.53 -11.71
CA ILE A 272 17.65 19.33 -10.62
C ILE A 272 18.46 20.61 -10.33
N PRO A 273 19.16 21.23 -11.30
CA PRO A 273 19.94 22.42 -11.04
C PRO A 273 19.11 23.58 -10.45
N LYS A 274 17.91 23.78 -11.01
CA LYS A 274 16.99 24.82 -10.53
C LYS A 274 16.52 24.56 -9.11
N ALA A 275 16.20 23.31 -8.78
CA ALA A 275 15.77 22.94 -7.44
C ALA A 275 16.89 23.11 -6.40
N VAL A 276 18.13 22.85 -6.79
CA VAL A 276 19.31 23.10 -5.96
C VAL A 276 19.51 24.61 -5.73
N ASP A 277 19.42 25.44 -6.77
CA ASP A 277 19.51 26.88 -6.65
C ASP A 277 18.39 27.44 -5.76
N GLU A 278 17.15 27.00 -5.96
CA GLU A 278 16.01 27.40 -5.12
C GLU A 278 16.20 26.97 -3.64
N TYR A 279 16.77 25.81 -3.40
CA TYR A 279 17.09 25.36 -2.05
C TYR A 279 18.17 26.27 -1.41
N HIS A 280 19.25 26.58 -2.12
CA HIS A 280 20.31 27.44 -1.60
C HIS A 280 19.83 28.86 -1.32
N GLN A 281 18.83 29.36 -2.02
CA GLN A 281 18.22 30.68 -1.74
C GLN A 281 17.40 30.68 -0.43
N GLN A 282 17.08 29.54 0.17
CA GLN A 282 16.36 29.45 1.45
C GLN A 282 17.29 29.32 2.65
N LEU A 283 18.57 29.01 2.43
CA LEU A 283 19.61 28.99 3.47
C LEU A 283 20.14 30.39 3.80
#